data_a65c38ae449c255c8ef5467d6dd2606e
#
_entry.id   a65c38ae449c255c8ef5467d6dd2606e
#
_cell.length_a   1.000
_cell.length_b   1.000
_cell.length_c   1.000
_cell.angle_alpha   90.00
_cell.angle_beta   90.00
_cell.angle_gamma   90.00
#
_symmetry.space_group_name_H-M   'P 1'
#
loop_
_entity.id
_entity.type
_entity.pdbx_description
1 polymer ?
#
loop_
_entity_poly.entity_id
_entity_poly.type
_entity_poly.pdbx_seq_one_letter_code
_entity_poly.pdbx_strand_id
1 'polypeptide(L)'
;MHVIAKITDARTFERQLEQTVEEAAEFIQAAQKIKRYPGNSLQMNHLVEETGDLLITLEQIRIYLVRDGYGDALNSMIDYKLNRELGRMEQERKDNESKIYHNRRNRNS
;
A
#
# COMPACT_ATOMS: atom_id res chain seq x y z
N MET A 1 10.51 11.46 -12.40
CA MET A 1 9.51 12.51 -12.09
C MET A 1 9.02 13.22 -13.35
N HIS A 2 9.92 13.82 -14.16
CA HIS A 2 9.50 14.47 -15.41
C HIS A 2 8.82 13.51 -16.38
N VAL A 3 9.27 12.27 -16.46
CA VAL A 3 8.71 11.26 -17.37
C VAL A 3 7.29 10.91 -16.95
N ILE A 4 7.02 10.72 -15.66
CA ILE A 4 5.68 10.41 -15.17
C ILE A 4 4.73 11.58 -15.43
N ALA A 5 5.17 12.82 -15.21
CA ALA A 5 4.37 14.00 -15.51
C ALA A 5 4.04 14.12 -17.00
N LYS A 6 4.98 13.83 -17.88
CA LYS A 6 4.76 13.82 -19.34
C LYS A 6 3.71 12.80 -19.73
N ILE A 7 3.78 11.59 -19.19
CA ILE A 7 2.79 10.55 -19.48
C ILE A 7 1.42 10.97 -18.96
N THR A 8 1.37 11.57 -17.77
CA THR A 8 0.14 12.09 -17.17
C THR A 8 -0.49 13.15 -18.06
N ASP A 9 0.32 14.07 -18.60
CA ASP A 9 -0.16 15.14 -19.50
C ASP A 9 -0.75 14.61 -20.80
N ALA A 10 -0.28 13.45 -21.26
CA ALA A 10 -0.73 12.84 -22.50
C ALA A 10 -2.05 12.06 -22.39
N ARG A 11 -2.58 11.90 -21.17
CA ARG A 11 -3.75 11.07 -20.89
C ARG A 11 -4.82 11.85 -20.12
N THR A 12 -6.08 11.43 -20.28
CA THR A 12 -7.18 11.95 -19.47
C THR A 12 -7.15 11.29 -18.10
N PHE A 13 -7.77 11.94 -17.11
CA PHE A 13 -7.94 11.37 -15.78
C PHE A 13 -8.73 10.05 -15.80
N GLU A 14 -9.80 9.99 -16.60
CA GLU A 14 -10.59 8.77 -16.76
C GLU A 14 -9.76 7.61 -17.29
N ARG A 15 -8.95 7.86 -18.32
CA ARG A 15 -8.06 6.85 -18.89
C ARG A 15 -7.03 6.38 -17.86
N GLN A 16 -6.51 7.31 -17.05
CA GLN A 16 -5.54 6.98 -16.01
C GLN A 16 -6.17 6.15 -14.89
N LEU A 17 -7.43 6.43 -14.53
CA LEU A 17 -8.16 5.61 -13.56
C LEU A 17 -8.34 4.19 -14.06
N GLU A 18 -8.72 4.01 -15.33
CA GLU A 18 -8.85 2.69 -15.95
C GLU A 18 -7.54 1.92 -15.90
N GLN A 19 -6.43 2.59 -16.25
CA GLN A 19 -5.11 1.98 -16.23
C GLN A 19 -4.73 1.55 -14.80
N THR A 20 -5.02 2.38 -13.82
CA THR A 20 -4.73 2.08 -12.42
C THR A 20 -5.53 0.87 -11.93
N VAL A 21 -6.80 0.76 -12.34
CA VAL A 21 -7.63 -0.40 -12.01
C VAL A 21 -7.03 -1.68 -12.61
N GLU A 22 -6.59 -1.65 -13.87
CA GLU A 22 -5.95 -2.79 -14.52
C GLU A 22 -4.67 -3.23 -13.78
N GLU A 23 -3.80 -2.26 -13.44
CA GLU A 23 -2.55 -2.56 -12.74
C GLU A 23 -2.80 -3.04 -11.31
N ALA A 24 -3.81 -2.52 -10.62
CA ALA A 24 -4.19 -2.99 -9.30
C ALA A 24 -4.67 -4.45 -9.34
N ALA A 25 -5.45 -4.81 -10.36
CA ALA A 25 -5.93 -6.18 -10.54
C ALA A 25 -4.77 -7.15 -10.80
N GLU A 26 -3.81 -6.77 -11.62
CA GLU A 26 -2.61 -7.57 -11.90
C GLU A 26 -1.73 -7.73 -10.66
N PHE A 27 -1.58 -6.67 -9.86
CA PHE A 27 -0.89 -6.72 -8.59
C PHE A 27 -1.57 -7.70 -7.61
N ILE A 28 -2.88 -7.66 -7.51
CA ILE A 28 -3.65 -8.57 -6.64
C ILE A 28 -3.40 -10.02 -7.04
N GLN A 29 -3.42 -10.32 -8.33
CA GLN A 29 -3.15 -11.67 -8.83
C GLN A 29 -1.73 -12.12 -8.48
N ALA A 30 -0.73 -11.25 -8.68
CA ALA A 30 0.66 -11.55 -8.35
C ALA A 30 0.84 -11.81 -6.85
N ALA A 31 0.20 -11.03 -5.99
CA ALA A 31 0.23 -11.20 -4.54
C ALA A 31 -0.40 -12.53 -4.10
N GLN A 32 -1.52 -12.92 -4.73
CA GLN A 32 -2.17 -14.20 -4.43
C GLN A 32 -1.31 -15.40 -4.83
N LYS A 33 -0.55 -15.29 -5.92
CA LYS A 33 0.38 -16.33 -6.35
C LYS A 33 1.53 -16.54 -5.36
N ILE A 34 1.99 -15.49 -4.70
CA ILE A 34 3.00 -15.59 -3.63
C ILE A 34 2.47 -16.49 -2.50
N LYS A 35 1.22 -16.29 -2.09
CA LYS A 35 0.58 -17.11 -1.04
C LYS A 35 0.44 -18.57 -1.46
N ARG A 36 0.10 -18.79 -2.73
CA ARG A 36 -0.12 -20.13 -3.28
C ARG A 36 1.18 -20.90 -3.47
N TYR A 37 2.26 -20.22 -3.83
CA TYR A 37 3.55 -20.80 -4.15
C TYR A 37 4.67 -20.13 -3.35
N PRO A 38 4.70 -20.33 -2.02
CA PRO A 38 5.69 -19.64 -1.18
C PRO A 38 7.12 -20.04 -1.54
N GLY A 39 8.02 -19.07 -1.53
CA GLY A 39 9.43 -19.29 -1.85
C GLY A 39 9.77 -19.40 -3.33
N ASN A 40 8.79 -19.23 -4.22
CA ASN A 40 9.03 -19.32 -5.66
C ASN A 40 9.58 -17.99 -6.18
N SER A 41 10.82 -18.01 -6.70
CA SER A 41 11.50 -16.79 -7.17
C SER A 41 10.86 -16.17 -8.41
N LEU A 42 10.25 -16.99 -9.29
CA LEU A 42 9.53 -16.48 -10.47
C LEU A 42 8.31 -15.67 -10.05
N GLN A 43 7.57 -16.13 -9.04
CA GLN A 43 6.41 -15.42 -8.53
C GLN A 43 6.83 -14.12 -7.84
N MET A 44 7.96 -14.13 -7.13
CA MET A 44 8.50 -12.92 -6.50
C MET A 44 8.93 -11.88 -7.55
N ASN A 45 9.60 -12.30 -8.62
CA ASN A 45 9.98 -11.41 -9.72
C ASN A 45 8.76 -10.82 -10.41
N HIS A 46 7.69 -11.60 -10.58
CA HIS A 46 6.43 -11.11 -11.13
C HIS A 46 5.78 -10.07 -10.21
N LEU A 47 5.81 -10.30 -8.91
CA LEU A 47 5.32 -9.32 -7.93
C LEU A 47 6.11 -8.00 -8.01
N VAL A 48 7.43 -8.05 -8.15
CA VAL A 48 8.28 -6.87 -8.33
C VAL A 48 7.82 -6.06 -9.55
N GLU A 49 7.61 -6.73 -10.69
CA GLU A 49 7.14 -6.10 -11.93
C GLU A 49 5.79 -5.42 -11.73
N GLU A 50 4.80 -6.13 -11.19
CA GLU A 50 3.46 -5.59 -10.99
C GLU A 50 3.42 -4.49 -9.93
N THR A 51 4.28 -4.57 -8.93
CA THR A 51 4.43 -3.50 -7.93
C THR A 51 4.95 -2.21 -8.59
N GLY A 52 5.94 -2.34 -9.47
CA GLY A 52 6.48 -1.20 -10.21
C GLY A 52 5.41 -0.52 -11.06
N ASP A 53 4.64 -1.30 -11.81
CA ASP A 53 3.56 -0.80 -12.66
C ASP A 53 2.49 -0.07 -11.83
N LEU A 54 2.09 -0.65 -10.71
CA LEU A 54 1.08 -0.05 -9.84
C LEU A 54 1.57 1.26 -9.21
N LEU A 55 2.81 1.30 -8.74
CA LEU A 55 3.39 2.51 -8.16
C LEU A 55 3.43 3.66 -9.16
N ILE A 56 3.76 3.38 -10.43
CA ILE A 56 3.76 4.39 -11.49
C ILE A 56 2.35 4.94 -11.68
N THR A 57 1.33 4.09 -11.78
CA THR A 57 -0.05 4.54 -11.99
C THR A 57 -0.59 5.31 -10.79
N LEU A 58 -0.24 4.91 -9.57
CA LEU A 58 -0.63 5.63 -8.36
C LEU A 58 0.01 7.01 -8.29
N GLU A 59 1.27 7.15 -8.71
CA GLU A 59 1.93 8.45 -8.78
C GLU A 59 1.24 9.37 -9.79
N GLN A 60 0.77 8.84 -10.91
CA GLN A 60 0.00 9.60 -11.90
C GLN A 60 -1.33 10.09 -11.30
N ILE A 61 -2.04 9.24 -10.56
CA ILE A 61 -3.26 9.64 -9.84
C ILE A 61 -2.94 10.76 -8.84
N ARG A 62 -1.85 10.66 -8.10
CA ARG A 62 -1.43 11.70 -7.17
C ARG A 62 -1.22 13.05 -7.87
N ILE A 63 -0.59 13.03 -9.03
CA ILE A 63 -0.37 14.25 -9.83
C ILE A 63 -1.71 14.90 -10.20
N TYR A 64 -2.69 14.13 -10.67
CA TYR A 64 -4.01 14.64 -10.97
C TYR A 64 -4.69 15.26 -9.74
N LEU A 65 -4.62 14.58 -8.60
CA LEU A 65 -5.23 15.05 -7.36
C LEU A 65 -4.60 16.38 -6.91
N VAL A 66 -3.27 16.50 -6.98
CA VAL A 66 -2.57 17.74 -6.65
C VAL A 66 -3.00 18.87 -7.58
N ARG A 67 -3.06 18.62 -8.88
CA ARG A 67 -3.48 19.63 -9.89
C ARG A 67 -4.91 20.11 -9.68
N ASP A 68 -5.79 19.21 -9.22
CA ASP A 68 -7.20 19.54 -8.95
C ASP A 68 -7.43 20.11 -7.56
N GLY A 69 -6.37 20.38 -6.79
CA GLY A 69 -6.49 21.01 -5.47
C GLY A 69 -6.69 20.05 -4.31
N TYR A 70 -6.53 18.74 -4.51
CA TYR A 70 -6.71 17.73 -3.47
C TYR A 70 -5.41 17.28 -2.81
N GLY A 71 -4.28 17.93 -3.12
CA GLY A 71 -2.98 17.55 -2.57
C GLY A 71 -2.90 17.59 -1.05
N ASP A 72 -3.38 18.68 -0.45
CA ASP A 72 -3.39 18.83 1.01
C ASP A 72 -4.32 17.82 1.67
N ALA A 73 -5.49 17.58 1.09
CA ALA A 73 -6.44 16.58 1.57
C ALA A 73 -5.83 15.19 1.54
N LEU A 74 -5.13 14.83 0.47
CA LEU A 74 -4.45 13.55 0.34
C LEU A 74 -3.37 13.38 1.41
N ASN A 75 -2.50 14.38 1.59
CA ASN A 75 -1.43 14.35 2.58
C ASN A 75 -1.98 14.25 4.00
N SER A 76 -3.03 15.02 4.31
CA SER A 76 -3.69 14.97 5.62
C SER A 76 -4.30 13.59 5.89
N MET A 77 -4.88 12.97 4.88
CA MET A 77 -5.46 11.63 5.01
C MET A 77 -4.37 10.57 5.24
N ILE A 78 -3.24 10.68 4.53
CA ILE A 78 -2.10 9.78 4.72
C ILE A 78 -1.57 9.90 6.16
N ASP A 79 -1.35 11.12 6.63
CA ASP A 79 -0.86 11.38 7.99
C ASP A 79 -1.81 10.83 9.05
N TYR A 80 -3.11 11.07 8.88
CA TYR A 80 -4.14 10.54 9.78
C TYR A 80 -4.09 9.02 9.86
N LYS A 81 -4.02 8.35 8.72
CA LYS A 81 -4.01 6.88 8.65
C LYS A 81 -2.73 6.29 9.22
N LEU A 82 -1.58 6.92 8.98
CA LEU A 82 -0.31 6.50 9.56
C LEU A 82 -0.33 6.61 11.10
N ASN A 83 -0.81 7.72 11.62
CA ASN A 83 -0.94 7.91 13.07
C ASN A 83 -1.91 6.90 13.70
N ARG A 84 -3.01 6.61 13.01
CA ARG A 84 -3.98 5.60 13.45
C ARG A 84 -3.33 4.22 13.52
N GLU A 85 -2.54 3.85 12.51
CA GLU A 85 -1.85 2.56 12.48
C GLU A 85 -0.78 2.46 13.58
N LEU A 86 -0.02 3.53 13.81
CA LEU A 86 0.94 3.59 14.92
C LEU A 86 0.26 3.37 16.27
N GLY A 87 -0.91 3.97 16.46
CA GLY A 87 -1.70 3.78 17.67
C GLY A 87 -2.17 2.34 17.85
N ARG A 88 -2.61 1.69 16.77
CA ARG A 88 -3.01 0.28 16.78
C ARG A 88 -1.84 -0.64 17.12
N MET A 89 -0.67 -0.41 16.53
CA MET A 89 0.53 -1.18 16.81
C MET A 89 0.96 -1.05 18.27
N GLU A 90 0.90 0.15 18.82
CA GLU A 90 1.21 0.40 20.23
C GLU A 90 0.24 -0.32 21.16
N GLN A 91 -1.05 -0.34 20.83
CA GLN A 91 -2.06 -1.05 21.59
C GLN A 91 -1.84 -2.56 21.55
N GLU A 92 -1.51 -3.11 20.37
CA GLU A 92 -1.16 -4.53 20.22
C GLU A 92 0.05 -4.90 21.06
N ARG A 93 1.09 -4.05 21.08
CA ARG A 93 2.28 -4.25 21.91
C ARG A 93 1.92 -4.34 23.39
N LYS A 94 1.09 -3.41 23.87
CA LYS A 94 0.63 -3.38 25.26
C LYS A 94 -0.20 -4.63 25.61
N ASP A 95 -1.08 -5.03 24.71
CA ASP A 95 -1.90 -6.23 24.89
C ASP A 95 -1.04 -7.48 24.98
N ASN A 96 -0.02 -7.61 24.15
CA ASN A 96 0.91 -8.73 24.18
C ASN A 96 1.73 -8.77 25.46
N GLU A 97 2.21 -7.64 25.94
CA GLU A 97 2.93 -7.54 27.22
C GLU A 97 2.03 -7.96 28.39
N SER A 98 0.78 -7.53 28.36
CA SER A 98 -0.20 -7.90 29.38
C SER A 98 -0.46 -9.41 29.40
N LYS A 99 -0.59 -10.03 28.22
CA LYS A 99 -0.75 -11.48 28.09
C LYS A 99 0.46 -12.25 28.64
N ILE A 100 1.66 -11.79 28.34
CA ILE A 100 2.91 -12.39 28.82
C ILE A 100 2.96 -12.32 30.35
N TYR A 101 2.62 -11.18 30.92
CA TYR A 101 2.58 -10.97 32.36
C TYR A 101 1.60 -11.93 33.06
N HIS A 102 0.39 -12.06 32.53
CA HIS A 102 -0.62 -12.99 33.07
C HIS A 102 -0.17 -14.44 32.96
N ASN A 103 0.43 -14.85 31.88
CA ASN A 103 0.93 -16.21 31.71
C ASN A 103 2.05 -16.54 32.72
N ARG A 104 2.98 -15.62 32.94
CA ARG A 104 4.04 -15.78 33.93
C ARG A 104 3.48 -15.89 35.35
N ARG A 105 2.52 -15.05 35.68
CA ARG A 105 1.86 -15.05 36.99
C ARG A 105 1.12 -16.38 37.25
N ASN A 106 0.43 -16.90 36.26
CA ASN A 106 -0.29 -18.16 36.36
C ASN A 106 0.65 -19.35 36.53
N ARG A 107 1.85 -19.31 35.93
CA ARG A 107 2.86 -20.36 36.11
C ARG A 107 3.46 -20.38 37.52
N ASN A 108 3.53 -19.24 38.20
CA ASN A 108 4.13 -19.08 39.52
C ASN A 108 3.13 -19.25 40.64
N SER A 109 1.88 -19.43 40.34
CA SER A 109 0.84 -19.69 41.34
C SER A 109 0.51 -21.18 41.37
#